data_681234c84ec24756c43df986ffd62e2e
#
_entry.id   681234c84ec24756c43df986ffd62e2e
#
_cell.length_a   1.000
_cell.length_b   1.000
_cell.length_c   1.000
_cell.angle_alpha   90.00
_cell.angle_beta   90.00
_cell.angle_gamma   90.00
#
_symmetry.space_group_name_H-M   'P 1'
#
loop_
_entity.id
_entity.type
_entity.pdbx_description
1 polymer ?
#
loop_
_entity_poly.entity_id
_entity_poly.type
_entity_poly.pdbx_seq_one_letter_code
_entity_poly.pdbx_strand_id
1 'polypeptide(L)'
;MKKIECVIMDWAGTAVDYGCFAPVAAFLKAFAEKGLTVTMEEARGPMGMTKIDHIRELFKLPSVTEQFKQNYNRNWTEEDVVSIYKEFEKHLFASLEEYTTPIPGVIEVIEKLKRDGIKIGSTTGYTTAMMDIVLPGAAAHGYTTDNCVTSNNLPAGRPQPYMIYQNMIDLAIPSVQSVIKYGDTIAERGGFFSRYQRRCECRCMDCRCDSGQQRNGTHPRGNRKTACRRVEQTHGSSQKTYVYGRCALCSKHHCRTSRNY
;
A
#
# COMPACT_ATOMS: atom_id res chain seq x y z
N MET A 1 -25.20 -0.65 -7.90
CA MET A 1 -23.94 -0.39 -7.16
C MET A 1 -24.09 0.97 -6.50
N LYS A 2 -23.60 1.15 -5.26
CA LYS A 2 -23.52 2.49 -4.67
C LYS A 2 -22.55 3.34 -5.48
N LYS A 3 -22.85 4.62 -5.64
CA LYS A 3 -22.00 5.59 -6.32
C LYS A 3 -20.71 5.75 -5.49
N ILE A 4 -19.54 5.77 -6.14
CA ILE A 4 -18.29 6.13 -5.49
C ILE A 4 -18.27 7.64 -5.27
N GLU A 5 -17.96 8.05 -4.04
CA GLU A 5 -17.94 9.43 -3.59
C GLU A 5 -16.53 9.91 -3.21
N CYS A 6 -15.64 8.95 -2.85
CA CYS A 6 -14.28 9.27 -2.44
C CYS A 6 -13.28 8.23 -2.94
N VAL A 7 -12.10 8.70 -3.37
CA VAL A 7 -10.91 7.89 -3.60
C VAL A 7 -9.84 8.36 -2.61
N ILE A 8 -9.32 7.43 -1.81
CA ILE A 8 -8.24 7.70 -0.85
C ILE A 8 -6.95 7.10 -1.41
N MET A 9 -5.99 7.95 -1.74
CA MET A 9 -4.72 7.57 -2.35
C MET A 9 -3.59 7.46 -1.32
N ASP A 10 -2.58 6.64 -1.62
CA ASP A 10 -1.28 6.73 -0.98
C ASP A 10 -0.41 7.79 -1.66
N TRP A 11 0.72 8.12 -1.05
CA TRP A 11 1.68 9.10 -1.55
C TRP A 11 2.87 8.45 -2.25
N ALA A 12 3.91 8.08 -1.52
CA ALA A 12 5.14 7.54 -2.10
C ALA A 12 4.88 6.21 -2.84
N GLY A 13 5.29 6.13 -4.10
CA GLY A 13 5.06 4.98 -4.97
C GLY A 13 3.70 4.94 -5.65
N THR A 14 2.76 5.80 -5.25
CA THR A 14 1.39 5.85 -5.78
C THR A 14 1.09 7.19 -6.45
N ALA A 15 1.26 8.28 -5.74
CA ALA A 15 1.00 9.63 -6.25
C ALA A 15 2.30 10.36 -6.64
N VAL A 16 3.33 10.22 -5.83
CA VAL A 16 4.66 10.81 -6.02
C VAL A 16 5.75 9.75 -5.80
N ASP A 17 7.00 10.07 -6.08
CA ASP A 17 8.17 9.21 -5.84
C ASP A 17 7.99 7.80 -6.45
N TYR A 18 8.01 7.74 -7.79
CA TYR A 18 7.90 6.47 -8.52
C TYR A 18 8.95 5.45 -8.05
N GLY A 19 8.48 4.37 -7.40
CA GLY A 19 9.35 3.31 -6.87
C GLY A 19 9.78 3.50 -5.42
N CYS A 20 9.27 4.50 -4.69
CA CYS A 20 9.54 4.75 -3.27
C CYS A 20 11.05 4.88 -2.97
N PHE A 21 11.79 5.65 -3.78
CA PHE A 21 13.24 5.76 -3.64
C PHE A 21 13.65 6.60 -2.42
N ALA A 22 12.95 7.69 -2.11
CA ALA A 22 13.28 8.54 -0.98
C ALA A 22 13.37 7.78 0.35
N PRO A 23 12.33 7.06 0.81
CA PRO A 23 12.41 6.35 2.07
C PRO A 23 13.38 5.16 2.02
N VAL A 24 13.50 4.45 0.90
CA VAL A 24 14.45 3.33 0.77
C VAL A 24 15.88 3.82 0.94
N ALA A 25 16.27 4.88 0.23
CA ALA A 25 17.62 5.44 0.32
C ALA A 25 17.95 5.92 1.76
N ALA A 26 16.97 6.56 2.42
CA ALA A 26 17.11 7.02 3.80
C ALA A 26 17.30 5.85 4.78
N PHE A 27 16.56 4.74 4.64
CA PHE A 27 16.76 3.54 5.45
C PHE A 27 18.15 2.95 5.25
N LEU A 28 18.58 2.75 4.02
CA LEU A 28 19.91 2.19 3.73
C LEU A 28 21.02 3.03 4.37
N LYS A 29 20.96 4.36 4.27
CA LYS A 29 21.94 5.27 4.87
C LYS A 29 21.91 5.21 6.39
N ALA A 30 20.73 5.25 7.02
CA ALA A 30 20.57 5.23 8.46
C ALA A 30 21.11 3.95 9.10
N PHE A 31 20.87 2.80 8.48
CA PHE A 31 21.44 1.52 8.93
C PHE A 31 22.96 1.46 8.71
N ALA A 32 23.45 1.95 7.57
CA ALA A 32 24.87 1.99 7.25
C ALA A 32 25.68 2.85 8.24
N GLU A 33 25.14 3.98 8.73
CA GLU A 33 25.77 4.81 9.77
C GLU A 33 25.95 4.08 11.11
N LYS A 34 25.17 3.02 11.34
CA LYS A 34 25.31 2.12 12.50
C LYS A 34 26.11 0.84 12.16
N GLY A 35 26.78 0.81 11.01
CA GLY A 35 27.56 -0.36 10.56
C GLY A 35 26.68 -1.57 10.22
N LEU A 36 25.40 -1.36 9.91
CA LEU A 36 24.45 -2.40 9.54
C LEU A 36 24.14 -2.31 8.05
N THR A 37 24.15 -3.43 7.37
CA THR A 37 23.83 -3.52 5.95
C THR A 37 22.42 -4.07 5.80
N VAL A 38 21.57 -3.32 5.12
CA VAL A 38 20.22 -3.72 4.70
C VAL A 38 20.18 -3.66 3.17
N THR A 39 19.67 -4.69 2.54
CA THR A 39 19.49 -4.69 1.09
C THR A 39 18.27 -3.85 0.68
N MET A 40 18.24 -3.42 -0.58
CA MET A 40 17.09 -2.69 -1.11
C MET A 40 15.79 -3.52 -1.07
N GLU A 41 15.89 -4.83 -1.25
CA GLU A 41 14.75 -5.74 -1.18
C GLU A 41 14.21 -5.87 0.25
N GLU A 42 15.10 -6.03 1.23
CA GLU A 42 14.75 -6.04 2.66
C GLU A 42 14.10 -4.73 3.08
N ALA A 43 14.68 -3.58 2.69
CA ALA A 43 14.12 -2.26 2.99
C ALA A 43 12.75 -2.02 2.36
N ARG A 44 12.41 -2.68 1.27
CA ARG A 44 11.09 -2.58 0.63
C ARG A 44 10.02 -3.46 1.25
N GLY A 45 10.40 -4.51 1.98
CA GLY A 45 9.44 -5.46 2.56
C GLY A 45 8.36 -4.80 3.42
N PRO A 46 8.72 -4.02 4.45
CA PRO A 46 7.76 -3.39 5.36
C PRO A 46 7.20 -2.04 4.85
N MET A 47 7.35 -1.68 3.56
CA MET A 47 6.80 -0.43 3.04
C MET A 47 5.31 -0.28 3.30
N GLY A 48 4.88 0.96 3.56
CA GLY A 48 3.51 1.31 3.90
C GLY A 48 3.20 1.33 5.40
N MET A 49 4.06 0.78 6.25
CA MET A 49 3.98 0.90 7.72
C MET A 49 4.42 2.28 8.20
N THR A 50 4.16 2.61 9.47
CA THR A 50 4.81 3.77 10.10
C THR A 50 6.33 3.60 10.07
N LYS A 51 7.08 4.68 9.95
CA LYS A 51 8.53 4.57 9.72
C LYS A 51 9.28 3.92 10.89
N ILE A 52 8.81 4.15 12.10
CA ILE A 52 9.38 3.51 13.29
C ILE A 52 9.08 2.00 13.35
N ASP A 53 7.88 1.59 12.97
CA ASP A 53 7.52 0.18 12.89
C ASP A 53 8.27 -0.53 11.77
N HIS A 54 8.50 0.16 10.66
CA HIS A 54 9.32 -0.33 9.55
C HIS A 54 10.76 -0.66 10.02
N ILE A 55 11.38 0.23 10.80
CA ILE A 55 12.71 -0.01 11.38
C ILE A 55 12.69 -1.22 12.33
N ARG A 56 11.65 -1.36 13.16
CA ARG A 56 11.49 -2.56 14.01
C ARG A 56 11.44 -3.85 13.19
N GLU A 57 10.69 -3.85 12.09
CA GLU A 57 10.63 -5.02 11.21
C GLU A 57 11.97 -5.32 10.54
N LEU A 58 12.74 -4.31 10.15
CA LEU A 58 14.10 -4.50 9.63
C LEU A 58 15.04 -5.11 10.68
N PHE A 59 14.96 -4.67 11.93
CA PHE A 59 15.74 -5.27 13.01
C PHE A 59 15.41 -6.73 13.30
N LYS A 60 14.19 -7.18 13.00
CA LYS A 60 13.78 -8.59 13.16
C LYS A 60 14.32 -9.51 12.07
N LEU A 61 14.87 -8.96 10.98
CA LEU A 61 15.49 -9.76 9.95
C LEU A 61 16.72 -10.49 10.52
N PRO A 62 16.89 -11.80 10.25
CA PRO A 62 18.03 -12.57 10.74
C PRO A 62 19.37 -11.94 10.35
N SER A 63 19.47 -11.43 9.11
CA SER A 63 20.65 -10.73 8.60
C SER A 63 21.04 -9.52 9.44
N VAL A 64 20.07 -8.67 9.79
CA VAL A 64 20.29 -7.44 10.57
C VAL A 64 20.54 -7.76 12.04
N THR A 65 19.75 -8.68 12.63
CA THR A 65 19.91 -9.12 14.01
C THR A 65 21.32 -9.68 14.26
N GLU A 66 21.82 -10.52 13.34
CA GLU A 66 23.15 -11.13 13.47
C GLU A 66 24.26 -10.09 13.35
N GLN A 67 24.21 -9.21 12.36
CA GLN A 67 25.14 -8.09 12.22
C GLN A 67 25.16 -7.22 13.46
N PHE A 68 23.98 -6.91 14.04
CA PHE A 68 23.90 -6.09 15.25
C PHE A 68 24.61 -6.76 16.43
N LYS A 69 24.37 -8.07 16.64
CA LYS A 69 25.06 -8.83 17.69
C LYS A 69 26.56 -8.86 17.51
N GLN A 70 27.05 -9.02 16.29
CA GLN A 70 28.48 -9.02 15.98
C GLN A 70 29.11 -7.65 16.24
N ASN A 71 28.44 -6.56 15.86
CA ASN A 71 28.99 -5.22 15.98
C ASN A 71 28.93 -4.67 17.41
N TYR A 72 27.87 -5.01 18.16
CA TYR A 72 27.59 -4.39 19.48
C TYR A 72 27.68 -5.39 20.64
N ASN A 73 27.91 -6.67 20.40
CA ASN A 73 27.99 -7.75 21.38
C ASN A 73 26.76 -7.82 22.33
N ARG A 74 25.59 -7.44 21.84
CA ARG A 74 24.30 -7.48 22.54
C ARG A 74 23.13 -7.59 21.56
N ASN A 75 21.93 -7.86 22.07
CA ASN A 75 20.71 -7.73 21.27
C ASN A 75 20.34 -6.25 21.09
N TRP A 76 19.65 -5.94 20.00
CA TRP A 76 19.06 -4.62 19.78
C TRP A 76 17.92 -4.33 20.77
N THR A 77 17.65 -3.06 21.01
CA THR A 77 16.62 -2.54 21.93
C THR A 77 15.77 -1.47 21.22
N GLU A 78 14.69 -1.02 21.84
CA GLU A 78 13.90 0.11 21.32
C GLU A 78 14.71 1.42 21.25
N GLU A 79 15.72 1.59 22.07
CA GLU A 79 16.62 2.76 22.00
C GLU A 79 17.42 2.75 20.69
N ASP A 80 17.83 1.57 20.22
CA ASP A 80 18.51 1.41 18.92
C ASP A 80 17.56 1.73 17.77
N VAL A 81 16.30 1.31 17.87
CA VAL A 81 15.25 1.65 16.89
C VAL A 81 15.08 3.16 16.80
N VAL A 82 14.95 3.84 17.94
CA VAL A 82 14.82 5.29 18.00
C VAL A 82 16.08 5.98 17.47
N SER A 83 17.26 5.44 17.74
CA SER A 83 18.53 5.98 17.24
C SER A 83 18.59 5.92 15.71
N ILE A 84 18.24 4.78 15.10
CA ILE A 84 18.18 4.67 13.63
C ILE A 84 17.08 5.53 13.05
N TYR A 85 15.94 5.66 13.73
CA TYR A 85 14.84 6.51 13.29
C TYR A 85 15.27 7.99 13.15
N LYS A 86 16.07 8.51 14.11
CA LYS A 86 16.61 9.87 14.02
C LYS A 86 17.52 10.08 12.82
N GLU A 87 18.40 9.14 12.54
CA GLU A 87 19.25 9.20 11.33
C GLU A 87 18.43 9.06 10.05
N PHE A 88 17.44 8.18 10.05
CA PHE A 88 16.49 8.05 8.94
C PHE A 88 15.77 9.36 8.66
N GLU A 89 15.21 10.02 9.68
CA GLU A 89 14.54 11.32 9.51
C GLU A 89 15.49 12.35 8.89
N LYS A 90 16.70 12.48 9.41
CA LYS A 90 17.72 13.40 8.90
C LYS A 90 18.00 13.18 7.42
N HIS A 91 18.22 11.93 7.00
CA HIS A 91 18.47 11.59 5.60
C HIS A 91 17.25 11.80 4.71
N LEU A 92 16.07 11.46 5.23
CA LEU A 92 14.84 11.64 4.47
C LEU A 92 14.54 13.12 4.25
N PHE A 93 14.59 13.96 5.30
CA PHE A 93 14.35 15.39 5.18
C PHE A 93 15.32 16.07 4.21
N ALA A 94 16.58 15.64 4.18
CA ALA A 94 17.60 16.19 3.28
C ALA A 94 17.31 15.92 1.78
N SER A 95 16.49 14.92 1.46
CA SER A 95 16.20 14.53 0.07
C SER A 95 14.73 14.59 -0.30
N LEU A 96 13.83 14.81 0.67
CA LEU A 96 12.39 14.62 0.48
C LEU A 96 11.79 15.55 -0.59
N GLU A 97 12.31 16.76 -0.70
CA GLU A 97 11.87 17.77 -1.68
C GLU A 97 12.08 17.29 -3.12
N GLU A 98 13.16 16.56 -3.39
CA GLU A 98 13.50 16.03 -4.71
C GLU A 98 12.50 14.97 -5.20
N TYR A 99 11.75 14.34 -4.28
CA TYR A 99 10.83 13.23 -4.55
C TYR A 99 9.35 13.64 -4.50
N THR A 100 9.06 14.91 -4.74
CA THR A 100 7.67 15.44 -4.72
C THR A 100 6.99 15.42 -6.09
N THR A 101 7.74 15.09 -7.15
CA THR A 101 7.20 15.04 -8.51
C THR A 101 6.12 13.96 -8.65
N PRO A 102 4.92 14.30 -9.15
CA PRO A 102 3.86 13.33 -9.36
C PRO A 102 4.23 12.27 -10.40
N ILE A 103 3.75 11.05 -10.16
CA ILE A 103 3.91 9.94 -11.09
C ILE A 103 3.12 10.25 -12.38
N PRO A 104 3.69 9.98 -13.58
CA PRO A 104 3.02 10.25 -14.85
C PRO A 104 1.59 9.65 -14.91
N GLY A 105 0.62 10.46 -15.33
CA GLY A 105 -0.79 10.07 -15.45
C GLY A 105 -1.63 10.27 -14.19
N VAL A 106 -1.01 10.53 -13.02
CA VAL A 106 -1.74 10.71 -11.76
C VAL A 106 -2.58 11.99 -11.79
N ILE A 107 -2.02 13.10 -12.30
CA ILE A 107 -2.71 14.39 -12.36
C ILE A 107 -3.98 14.27 -13.20
N GLU A 108 -3.88 13.69 -14.39
CA GLU A 108 -5.03 13.53 -15.31
C GLU A 108 -6.14 12.68 -14.69
N VAL A 109 -5.77 11.62 -13.96
CA VAL A 109 -6.74 10.77 -13.26
C VAL A 109 -7.43 11.53 -12.14
N ILE A 110 -6.67 12.27 -11.31
CA ILE A 110 -7.23 13.06 -10.20
C ILE A 110 -8.15 14.17 -10.71
N GLU A 111 -7.77 14.89 -11.75
CA GLU A 111 -8.61 15.91 -12.37
C GLU A 111 -9.91 15.34 -12.93
N LYS A 112 -9.85 14.16 -13.55
CA LYS A 112 -11.05 13.47 -14.02
C LYS A 112 -11.97 13.10 -12.86
N LEU A 113 -11.42 12.52 -11.78
CA LEU A 113 -12.20 12.16 -10.60
C LEU A 113 -12.85 13.38 -9.95
N LYS A 114 -12.12 14.50 -9.81
CA LYS A 114 -12.65 15.77 -9.28
C LYS A 114 -13.77 16.33 -10.16
N ARG A 115 -13.63 16.28 -11.49
CA ARG A 115 -14.72 16.68 -12.43
C ARG A 115 -15.97 15.81 -12.29
N ASP A 116 -15.80 14.53 -11.97
CA ASP A 116 -16.91 13.60 -11.71
C ASP A 116 -17.53 13.80 -10.30
N GLY A 117 -17.06 14.79 -9.53
CA GLY A 117 -17.53 15.11 -8.17
C GLY A 117 -17.04 14.14 -7.10
N ILE A 118 -15.97 13.38 -7.38
CA ILE A 118 -15.38 12.43 -6.43
C ILE A 118 -14.33 13.17 -5.59
N LYS A 119 -14.42 13.05 -4.27
CA LYS A 119 -13.44 13.60 -3.33
C LYS A 119 -12.14 12.81 -3.35
N ILE A 120 -11.02 13.50 -3.21
CA ILE A 120 -9.69 12.89 -3.17
C ILE A 120 -9.11 13.03 -1.78
N GLY A 121 -9.21 11.97 -0.99
CA GLY A 121 -8.49 11.83 0.26
C GLY A 121 -7.09 11.23 0.05
N SER A 122 -6.24 11.33 1.04
CA SER A 122 -4.96 10.65 1.02
C SER A 122 -4.52 10.17 2.40
N THR A 123 -3.69 9.13 2.41
CA THR A 123 -3.04 8.60 3.62
C THR A 123 -1.58 8.35 3.35
N THR A 124 -0.75 8.42 4.37
CA THR A 124 0.69 8.21 4.23
C THR A 124 1.31 7.61 5.48
N GLY A 125 2.44 6.92 5.30
CA GLY A 125 3.32 6.53 6.40
C GLY A 125 4.32 7.63 6.79
N TYR A 126 4.28 8.78 6.12
CA TYR A 126 5.07 9.95 6.51
C TYR A 126 4.46 10.66 7.73
N THR A 127 5.29 11.36 8.48
CA THR A 127 4.85 12.23 9.57
C THR A 127 4.26 13.54 9.02
N THR A 128 3.55 14.29 9.86
CA THR A 128 3.03 15.61 9.50
C THR A 128 4.16 16.54 9.03
N ALA A 129 5.28 16.57 9.75
CA ALA A 129 6.43 17.39 9.36
C ALA A 129 7.04 17.01 7.99
N MET A 130 7.02 15.73 7.63
CA MET A 130 7.42 15.30 6.29
C MET A 130 6.42 15.77 5.23
N MET A 131 5.12 15.71 5.55
CA MET A 131 4.07 16.15 4.64
C MET A 131 4.04 17.67 4.45
N ASP A 132 4.53 18.45 5.41
CA ASP A 132 4.69 19.91 5.27
C ASP A 132 5.69 20.29 4.14
N ILE A 133 6.55 19.34 3.73
CA ILE A 133 7.44 19.48 2.56
C ILE A 133 6.78 18.89 1.30
N VAL A 134 6.22 17.68 1.42
CA VAL A 134 5.71 16.93 0.27
C VAL A 134 4.47 17.59 -0.33
N LEU A 135 3.53 18.06 0.50
CA LEU A 135 2.29 18.68 0.02
C LEU A 135 2.53 19.90 -0.86
N PRO A 136 3.31 20.92 -0.42
CA PRO A 136 3.58 22.08 -1.27
C PRO A 136 4.42 21.72 -2.50
N GLY A 137 5.39 20.81 -2.38
CA GLY A 137 6.18 20.34 -3.51
C GLY A 137 5.32 19.67 -4.59
N ALA A 138 4.44 18.75 -4.20
CA ALA A 138 3.52 18.10 -5.13
C ALA A 138 2.50 19.09 -5.73
N ALA A 139 2.01 20.06 -4.93
CA ALA A 139 1.11 21.10 -5.39
C ALA A 139 1.75 22.01 -6.44
N ALA A 140 3.04 22.34 -6.30
CA ALA A 140 3.79 23.09 -7.29
C ALA A 140 3.86 22.38 -8.65
N HIS A 141 3.75 21.05 -8.65
CA HIS A 141 3.67 20.21 -9.84
C HIS A 141 2.23 19.89 -10.28
N GLY A 142 1.21 20.49 -9.64
CA GLY A 142 -0.21 20.34 -10.03
C GLY A 142 -0.96 19.22 -9.32
N TYR A 143 -0.33 18.47 -8.39
CA TYR A 143 -1.01 17.41 -7.64
C TYR A 143 -1.52 17.93 -6.30
N THR A 144 -2.84 17.91 -6.10
CA THR A 144 -3.48 18.30 -4.84
C THR A 144 -4.56 17.31 -4.43
N THR A 145 -4.69 17.06 -3.13
CA THR A 145 -5.76 16.26 -2.52
C THR A 145 -6.71 17.15 -1.72
N ASP A 146 -7.97 16.72 -1.56
CA ASP A 146 -8.95 17.44 -0.72
C ASP A 146 -8.67 17.25 0.77
N ASN A 147 -7.99 16.14 1.15
CA ASN A 147 -7.55 15.89 2.51
C ASN A 147 -6.31 14.98 2.53
N CYS A 148 -5.46 15.17 3.53
CA CYS A 148 -4.30 14.33 3.78
C CYS A 148 -4.21 13.94 5.25
N VAL A 149 -4.25 12.64 5.55
CA VAL A 149 -4.20 12.11 6.91
C VAL A 149 -2.92 11.33 7.14
N THR A 150 -2.16 11.75 8.14
CA THR A 150 -1.01 11.03 8.70
C THR A 150 -1.43 10.22 9.93
N SER A 151 -0.57 9.34 10.42
CA SER A 151 -0.87 8.55 11.63
C SER A 151 -0.56 9.26 12.95
N ASN A 152 0.01 10.47 12.94
CA ASN A 152 0.55 11.14 14.13
C ASN A 152 -0.47 11.34 15.26
N ASN A 153 -1.71 11.65 14.91
CA ASN A 153 -2.77 11.95 15.88
C ASN A 153 -3.82 10.84 15.97
N LEU A 154 -3.48 9.64 15.52
CA LEU A 154 -4.36 8.50 15.48
C LEU A 154 -3.85 7.37 16.39
N PRO A 155 -4.73 6.48 16.89
CA PRO A 155 -4.35 5.40 17.78
C PRO A 155 -3.32 4.44 17.19
N ALA A 156 -3.30 4.26 15.85
CA ALA A 156 -2.32 3.46 15.14
C ALA A 156 -2.28 3.81 13.65
N GLY A 157 -1.12 3.57 13.02
CA GLY A 157 -0.94 3.62 11.57
C GLY A 157 -1.45 2.36 10.87
N ARG A 158 -1.10 2.21 9.58
CA ARG A 158 -1.39 1.00 8.81
C ARG A 158 -0.78 -0.24 9.44
N PRO A 159 -1.46 -1.37 9.37
CA PRO A 159 -2.63 -1.71 8.54
C PRO A 159 -3.98 -1.34 9.16
N GLN A 160 -4.02 -0.62 10.27
CA GLN A 160 -5.27 -0.20 10.91
C GLN A 160 -6.01 0.85 10.06
N PRO A 161 -7.35 0.84 10.06
CA PRO A 161 -8.15 1.67 9.15
C PRO A 161 -8.36 3.12 9.60
N TYR A 162 -7.73 3.55 10.69
CA TYR A 162 -8.00 4.85 11.32
C TYR A 162 -7.81 6.04 10.37
N MET A 163 -6.75 6.04 9.56
CA MET A 163 -6.52 7.12 8.59
C MET A 163 -7.60 7.17 7.51
N ILE A 164 -8.20 6.02 7.14
CA ILE A 164 -9.29 5.97 6.19
C ILE A 164 -10.56 6.55 6.83
N TYR A 165 -10.86 6.16 8.07
CA TYR A 165 -12.02 6.69 8.79
C TYR A 165 -11.90 8.19 9.03
N GLN A 166 -10.71 8.67 9.38
CA GLN A 166 -10.48 10.10 9.54
C GLN A 166 -10.70 10.85 8.22
N ASN A 167 -10.20 10.37 7.09
CA ASN A 167 -10.51 10.94 5.78
C ASN A 167 -12.02 10.99 5.51
N MET A 168 -12.76 9.92 5.87
CA MET A 168 -14.20 9.88 5.68
C MET A 168 -14.93 10.93 6.54
N ILE A 169 -14.48 11.14 7.78
CA ILE A 169 -15.02 12.15 8.69
C ILE A 169 -14.75 13.55 8.11
N ASP A 170 -13.51 13.84 7.79
CA ASP A 170 -13.06 15.16 7.32
C ASP A 170 -13.71 15.55 5.98
N LEU A 171 -13.92 14.58 5.10
CA LEU A 171 -14.56 14.77 3.79
C LEU A 171 -16.08 14.56 3.81
N ALA A 172 -16.67 14.32 4.98
CA ALA A 172 -18.11 14.07 5.17
C ALA A 172 -18.65 12.91 4.30
N ILE A 173 -17.89 11.79 4.22
CA ILE A 173 -18.29 10.59 3.47
C ILE A 173 -18.99 9.61 4.41
N PRO A 174 -20.33 9.42 4.31
CA PRO A 174 -21.09 8.67 5.32
C PRO A 174 -20.97 7.16 5.17
N SER A 175 -20.47 6.65 4.06
CA SER A 175 -20.45 5.21 3.79
C SER A 175 -19.12 4.72 3.28
N VAL A 176 -18.52 3.75 3.98
CA VAL A 176 -17.32 3.06 3.54
C VAL A 176 -17.50 2.34 2.18
N GLN A 177 -18.75 2.05 1.80
CA GLN A 177 -19.08 1.41 0.52
C GLN A 177 -18.97 2.36 -0.67
N SER A 178 -18.88 3.67 -0.44
CA SER A 178 -18.66 4.70 -1.46
C SER A 178 -17.19 5.16 -1.52
N VAL A 179 -16.27 4.47 -0.82
CA VAL A 179 -14.85 4.80 -0.76
C VAL A 179 -14.00 3.73 -1.44
N ILE A 180 -13.03 4.16 -2.23
CA ILE A 180 -11.96 3.31 -2.77
C ILE A 180 -10.64 3.74 -2.13
N LYS A 181 -9.88 2.79 -1.55
CA LYS A 181 -8.48 3.01 -1.17
C LYS A 181 -7.58 2.48 -2.27
N TYR A 182 -6.65 3.31 -2.72
CA TYR A 182 -5.66 2.98 -3.73
C TYR A 182 -4.24 3.18 -3.20
N GLY A 183 -3.35 2.19 -3.43
CA GLY A 183 -1.97 2.22 -3.02
C GLY A 183 -1.18 1.04 -3.62
N ASP A 184 0.14 1.17 -3.63
CA ASP A 184 1.08 0.20 -4.23
C ASP A 184 1.53 -0.90 -3.26
N THR A 185 1.39 -0.71 -1.95
CA THR A 185 1.96 -1.60 -0.94
C THR A 185 1.00 -2.71 -0.48
N ILE A 186 1.59 -3.83 -0.02
CA ILE A 186 0.84 -4.97 0.54
C ILE A 186 0.12 -4.59 1.84
N ALA A 187 0.70 -3.72 2.66
CA ALA A 187 0.08 -3.21 3.88
C ALA A 187 -1.25 -2.49 3.60
N GLU A 188 -1.38 -1.87 2.44
CA GLU A 188 -2.61 -1.24 1.98
C GLU A 188 -3.61 -2.26 1.39
N ARG A 189 -3.10 -3.28 0.70
CA ARG A 189 -3.93 -4.35 0.13
C ARG A 189 -4.50 -5.31 1.17
N GLY A 190 -3.85 -5.45 2.33
CA GLY A 190 -4.26 -6.34 3.43
C GLY A 190 -5.36 -5.78 4.31
N GLY A 191 -5.65 -4.49 4.23
CA GLY A 191 -6.67 -3.82 5.02
C GLY A 191 -8.10 -4.17 4.64
N PHE A 192 -9.04 -3.59 5.35
CA PHE A 192 -10.50 -3.75 5.29
C PHE A 192 -11.08 -3.85 3.86
N PHE A 193 -10.46 -3.22 2.87
CA PHE A 193 -10.90 -3.19 1.47
C PHE A 193 -10.58 -4.46 0.67
N SER A 194 -9.51 -5.17 0.98
CA SER A 194 -9.17 -6.42 0.27
C SER A 194 -10.25 -7.50 0.45
N ARG A 195 -10.96 -7.51 1.60
CA ARG A 195 -12.11 -8.41 1.80
C ARG A 195 -13.35 -7.93 1.06
N TYR A 196 -13.53 -6.63 0.91
CA TYR A 196 -14.69 -6.06 0.23
C TYR A 196 -14.57 -6.16 -1.30
N GLN A 197 -13.41 -5.88 -1.85
CA GLN A 197 -13.12 -6.01 -3.28
C GLN A 197 -13.27 -7.47 -3.73
N ARG A 198 -12.76 -8.44 -2.95
CA ARG A 198 -12.98 -9.88 -3.21
C ARG A 198 -14.45 -10.31 -3.15
N ARG A 199 -15.29 -9.62 -2.37
CA ARG A 199 -16.74 -9.90 -2.31
C ARG A 199 -17.51 -9.29 -3.47
N CYS A 200 -17.03 -8.20 -4.07
CA CYS A 200 -17.66 -7.58 -5.25
C CYS A 200 -17.32 -8.29 -6.56
N GLU A 201 -16.13 -8.90 -6.65
CA GLU A 201 -15.71 -9.63 -7.85
C GLU A 201 -16.33 -11.02 -7.98
N CYS A 202 -16.78 -11.63 -6.89
CA CYS A 202 -17.45 -12.95 -6.88
C CYS A 202 -18.82 -12.87 -6.22
N ARG A 203 -19.82 -12.32 -6.91
CA ARG A 203 -21.23 -12.57 -6.60
C ARG A 203 -21.74 -13.90 -7.20
N CYS A 204 -20.95 -14.94 -7.12
CA CYS A 204 -21.45 -16.30 -7.23
C CYS A 204 -21.64 -16.82 -5.81
N MET A 205 -22.88 -17.01 -5.39
CA MET A 205 -23.25 -17.45 -4.03
C MET A 205 -22.62 -18.79 -3.60
N ASP A 206 -21.89 -19.49 -4.49
CA ASP A 206 -21.32 -20.81 -4.25
C ASP A 206 -19.80 -20.94 -4.44
N CYS A 207 -19.07 -19.84 -4.68
CA CYS A 207 -17.61 -19.89 -4.74
C CYS A 207 -16.99 -19.34 -3.44
N ARG A 208 -16.76 -20.21 -2.47
CA ARG A 208 -15.81 -19.96 -1.38
C ARG A 208 -14.40 -20.06 -1.93
N CYS A 209 -13.75 -18.94 -2.20
CA CYS A 209 -12.32 -18.92 -2.40
C CYS A 209 -11.65 -18.88 -1.02
N ASP A 210 -11.39 -20.04 -0.44
CA ASP A 210 -10.55 -20.17 0.73
C ASP A 210 -9.09 -19.88 0.35
N SER A 211 -8.53 -18.89 0.99
CA SER A 211 -7.09 -18.63 0.95
C SER A 211 -6.35 -19.82 1.59
N GLY A 212 -5.71 -20.63 0.76
CA GLY A 212 -4.55 -21.40 1.18
C GLY A 212 -4.75 -22.78 1.79
N GLN A 213 -5.89 -23.48 1.62
CA GLN A 213 -5.96 -24.92 1.85
C GLN A 213 -6.79 -25.63 0.77
N GLN A 214 -6.14 -26.52 0.03
CA GLN A 214 -6.81 -27.50 -0.79
C GLN A 214 -7.61 -28.44 0.10
N ARG A 215 -8.93 -28.27 0.15
CA ARG A 215 -9.83 -29.32 0.61
C ARG A 215 -10.51 -29.96 -0.59
N ASN A 216 -10.25 -31.24 -0.79
CA ASN A 216 -11.00 -32.09 -1.70
C ASN A 216 -12.43 -32.23 -1.15
N GLY A 217 -13.35 -31.43 -1.67
CA GLY A 217 -14.76 -31.51 -1.35
C GLY A 217 -15.55 -31.91 -2.60
N THR A 218 -16.14 -33.10 -2.58
CA THR A 218 -17.08 -33.56 -3.61
C THR A 218 -18.41 -32.84 -3.42
N HIS A 219 -18.89 -32.20 -4.48
CA HIS A 219 -20.21 -31.59 -4.56
C HIS A 219 -21.31 -32.68 -4.67
N PRO A 220 -22.47 -32.55 -4.00
CA PRO A 220 -23.50 -33.59 -3.98
C PRO A 220 -24.29 -33.81 -5.28
N ARG A 221 -23.95 -33.20 -6.37
CA ARG A 221 -24.55 -33.48 -7.67
C ARG A 221 -23.47 -33.62 -8.75
N GLY A 222 -23.14 -34.85 -9.04
CA GLY A 222 -22.66 -35.39 -10.30
C GLY A 222 -21.54 -34.64 -11.01
N ASN A 223 -20.35 -35.19 -10.88
CA ASN A 223 -19.28 -35.23 -11.87
C ASN A 223 -19.19 -34.07 -12.90
N ARG A 224 -18.50 -32.98 -12.50
CA ARG A 224 -17.61 -32.22 -13.39
C ARG A 224 -16.65 -31.41 -12.54
N LYS A 225 -15.40 -31.84 -12.48
CA LYS A 225 -14.28 -31.06 -11.95
C LYS A 225 -14.02 -29.87 -12.88
N THR A 226 -14.41 -28.68 -12.49
CA THR A 226 -14.00 -27.44 -13.16
C THR A 226 -13.01 -26.73 -12.26
N ALA A 227 -11.73 -26.94 -12.51
CA ALA A 227 -10.67 -26.20 -11.85
C ALA A 227 -10.56 -24.81 -12.49
N CYS A 228 -10.62 -23.74 -11.71
CA CYS A 228 -10.17 -22.42 -12.13
C CYS A 228 -8.66 -22.51 -12.39
N ARG A 229 -8.24 -22.46 -13.65
CA ARG A 229 -6.82 -22.37 -13.99
C ARG A 229 -6.32 -20.94 -13.75
N ARG A 230 -5.34 -20.85 -12.88
CA ARG A 230 -4.50 -19.66 -12.73
C ARG A 230 -3.55 -19.61 -13.92
N VAL A 231 -3.62 -18.59 -14.72
CA VAL A 231 -2.65 -18.37 -15.80
C VAL A 231 -1.64 -17.34 -15.31
N GLU A 232 -0.40 -17.78 -15.11
CA GLU A 232 0.73 -16.88 -14.87
C GLU A 232 1.27 -16.44 -16.24
N GLN A 233 1.21 -15.14 -16.52
CA GLN A 233 1.96 -14.55 -17.62
C GLN A 233 3.13 -13.79 -17.04
N THR A 234 4.34 -14.26 -17.32
CA THR A 234 5.59 -13.55 -17.03
C THR A 234 5.94 -12.67 -18.22
N HIS A 235 5.79 -11.37 -18.09
CA HIS A 235 6.48 -10.42 -18.94
C HIS A 235 7.79 -10.01 -18.26
N GLY A 236 8.88 -9.95 -19.01
CA GLY A 236 10.26 -9.81 -18.58
C GLY A 236 10.65 -8.50 -17.90
N SER A 237 9.94 -8.12 -16.88
CA SER A 237 10.32 -7.15 -15.86
C SER A 237 9.55 -7.53 -14.59
N SER A 238 10.19 -7.43 -13.44
CA SER A 238 9.81 -7.98 -12.13
C SER A 238 8.42 -7.64 -11.56
N GLN A 239 7.42 -7.42 -12.37
CA GLN A 239 6.02 -7.21 -11.97
C GLN A 239 5.19 -8.44 -12.31
N LYS A 240 4.77 -9.18 -11.29
CA LYS A 240 3.79 -10.27 -11.44
C LYS A 240 2.39 -9.66 -11.59
N THR A 241 1.91 -9.56 -12.83
CA THR A 241 0.52 -9.19 -13.11
C THR A 241 -0.32 -10.46 -13.10
N TYR A 242 -1.30 -10.55 -12.21
CA TYR A 242 -2.22 -11.68 -12.17
C TYR A 242 -3.46 -11.38 -13.02
N VAL A 243 -3.61 -12.13 -14.11
CA VAL A 243 -4.81 -12.08 -14.97
C VAL A 243 -5.71 -13.26 -14.59
N TYR A 244 -6.93 -12.99 -14.16
CA TYR A 244 -7.92 -14.02 -13.88
C TYR A 244 -8.67 -14.39 -15.17
N GLY A 245 -8.59 -15.66 -15.57
CA GLY A 245 -9.31 -16.19 -16.73
C GLY A 245 -10.81 -16.35 -16.44
N ARG A 246 -11.64 -16.33 -17.49
CA ARG A 246 -13.08 -16.52 -17.41
C ARG A 246 -13.44 -17.87 -16.78
N CYS A 247 -14.30 -17.87 -15.78
CA CYS A 247 -14.94 -19.07 -15.28
C CYS A 247 -16.02 -19.50 -16.29
N ALA A 248 -15.94 -20.74 -16.79
CA ALA A 248 -16.89 -21.28 -17.77
C ALA A 248 -18.34 -21.37 -17.27
N LEU A 249 -18.58 -21.23 -15.98
CA LEU A 249 -19.92 -21.21 -15.34
C LEU A 249 -20.57 -19.82 -15.30
N CYS A 250 -19.86 -18.75 -15.66
CA CYS A 250 -20.36 -17.38 -15.63
C CYS A 250 -20.93 -16.88 -16.98
N SER A 251 -21.25 -17.79 -17.92
CA SER A 251 -21.72 -17.43 -19.25
C SER A 251 -23.15 -16.84 -19.32
N LYS A 252 -23.86 -16.74 -18.21
CA LYS A 252 -25.26 -16.26 -18.21
C LYS A 252 -25.54 -14.94 -17.48
N HIS A 253 -24.60 -14.36 -16.75
CA HIS A 253 -24.81 -13.04 -16.15
C HIS A 253 -23.50 -12.22 -16.16
N HIS A 254 -23.49 -11.19 -16.97
CA HIS A 254 -22.59 -10.05 -17.07
C HIS A 254 -21.52 -9.88 -15.96
N CYS A 255 -20.41 -10.60 -16.03
CA CYS A 255 -19.15 -10.15 -15.51
C CYS A 255 -18.50 -9.23 -16.55
N ARG A 256 -18.70 -7.95 -16.46
CA ARG A 256 -17.91 -6.99 -17.23
C ARG A 256 -16.49 -6.98 -16.66
N THR A 257 -15.58 -7.60 -17.37
CA THR A 257 -14.14 -7.38 -17.21
C THR A 257 -13.88 -5.91 -17.56
N SER A 258 -13.44 -5.11 -16.58
CA SER A 258 -12.78 -3.85 -16.89
C SER A 258 -11.53 -4.18 -17.69
N ARG A 259 -11.57 -3.88 -18.99
CA ARG A 259 -10.39 -3.86 -19.86
C ARG A 259 -9.59 -2.63 -19.49
N ASN A 260 -8.30 -2.86 -19.33
CA ASN A 260 -7.18 -1.97 -19.55
C ASN A 260 -7.45 -0.46 -19.49
N TYR A 261 -6.85 0.15 -18.49
CA TYR A 261 -6.05 1.35 -18.72
C TYR A 261 -4.80 1.28 -17.85
#